data_5cdad303ba9a0a75f1c1e3c8ac2fea25
#
_entry.id   5cdad303ba9a0a75f1c1e3c8ac2fea25
#
_cell.length_a   1.000
_cell.length_b   1.000
_cell.length_c   1.000
_cell.angle_alpha   90.00
_cell.angle_beta   90.00
_cell.angle_gamma   90.00
#
_symmetry.space_group_name_H-M   'P 1'
#
loop_
_entity.id
_entity.type
_entity.pdbx_description
1 polymer ?
#
loop_
_entity_poly.entity_id
_entity_poly.type
_entity_poly.pdbx_seq_one_letter_code
_entity_poly.pdbx_strand_id
1 'polypeptide(L)'
;MSSDFNFTAIDFETANWNPASICQVGLIRIEGGEVVHEVNELVQPPKNEYYIKNIEVHGIRPADTLDAPGFDVVWHEHMKRFIEDQVVVAHSIGFDANCLRHTLAWYDEVQPVFEERCTLAIFKRGLAYLSKKYKIPLNHHDAHSDAMACAQLYLIHLRKLNAPKTGSLFE
;
A
#
# COMPACT_ATOMS: atom_id res chain seq x y z
N MET A 1 -19.71 9.05 -13.18
CA MET A 1 -18.27 9.14 -12.90
C MET A 1 -17.67 7.78 -13.17
N SER A 2 -16.57 7.71 -13.90
CA SER A 2 -16.01 6.43 -14.36
C SER A 2 -15.55 5.60 -13.16
N SER A 3 -15.96 4.32 -13.08
CA SER A 3 -15.50 3.35 -12.08
C SER A 3 -13.98 3.12 -12.11
N ASP A 4 -13.33 3.56 -13.18
CA ASP A 4 -11.91 3.36 -13.45
C ASP A 4 -10.97 4.07 -12.46
N PHE A 5 -11.48 5.06 -11.69
CA PHE A 5 -10.72 5.79 -10.68
C PHE A 5 -11.04 5.36 -9.24
N ASN A 6 -11.53 4.12 -9.04
CA ASN A 6 -11.79 3.55 -7.74
C ASN A 6 -10.78 2.44 -7.45
N PHE A 7 -9.97 2.59 -6.41
CA PHE A 7 -8.98 1.59 -6.00
C PHE A 7 -8.49 1.86 -4.58
N THR A 8 -7.78 0.90 -4.00
CA THR A 8 -7.10 1.05 -2.72
C THR A 8 -5.60 0.87 -2.92
N ALA A 9 -4.81 1.86 -2.54
CA ALA A 9 -3.35 1.71 -2.47
C ALA A 9 -2.95 1.26 -1.08
N ILE A 10 -2.00 0.32 -1.00
CA ILE A 10 -1.44 -0.20 0.25
C ILE A 10 0.08 -0.18 0.22
N ASP A 11 0.65 -0.13 1.41
CA ASP A 11 2.06 -0.37 1.67
C ASP A 11 2.22 -0.89 3.11
N PHE A 12 3.17 -1.78 3.35
CA PHE A 12 3.43 -2.37 4.66
C PHE A 12 4.91 -2.27 5.02
N GLU A 13 5.19 -1.92 6.29
CA GLU A 13 6.48 -2.17 6.88
C GLU A 13 6.46 -3.48 7.68
N THR A 14 7.56 -4.22 7.63
CA THR A 14 7.71 -5.51 8.32
C THR A 14 8.79 -5.46 9.38
N ALA A 15 8.51 -6.05 10.55
CA ALA A 15 9.45 -6.06 11.68
C ALA A 15 10.68 -6.96 11.45
N ASN A 16 10.54 -8.00 10.64
CA ASN A 16 11.59 -8.96 10.32
C ASN A 16 11.32 -9.65 8.96
N TRP A 17 12.09 -10.69 8.62
CA TRP A 17 11.97 -11.38 7.32
C TRP A 17 10.78 -12.33 7.21
N ASN A 18 10.03 -12.55 8.30
CA ASN A 18 8.78 -13.29 8.23
C ASN A 18 7.72 -12.38 7.57
N PRO A 19 7.12 -12.78 6.45
CA PRO A 19 6.09 -11.96 5.79
C PRO A 19 4.86 -11.68 6.68
N ALA A 20 4.61 -12.49 7.72
CA ALA A 20 3.54 -12.24 8.69
C ALA A 20 3.90 -11.19 9.76
N SER A 21 5.03 -10.47 9.63
CA SER A 21 5.51 -9.53 10.65
C SER A 21 5.18 -8.07 10.34
N ILE A 22 4.03 -7.79 9.73
CA ILE A 22 3.59 -6.41 9.48
C ILE A 22 3.61 -5.62 10.79
N CYS A 23 4.29 -4.45 10.78
CA CYS A 23 4.42 -3.56 11.94
C CYS A 23 3.89 -2.14 11.67
N GLN A 24 3.65 -1.78 10.42
CA GLN A 24 2.92 -0.56 10.04
C GLN A 24 2.06 -0.84 8.81
N VAL A 25 0.89 -0.23 8.78
CA VAL A 25 -0.06 -0.27 7.67
C VAL A 25 -0.26 1.13 7.13
N GLY A 26 -0.03 1.29 5.83
CA GLY A 26 -0.50 2.42 5.03
C GLY A 26 -1.60 1.96 4.08
N LEU A 27 -2.75 2.62 4.09
CA LEU A 27 -3.84 2.36 3.15
C LEU A 27 -4.47 3.68 2.73
N ILE A 28 -4.66 3.85 1.42
CA ILE A 28 -5.30 5.02 0.83
C ILE A 28 -6.43 4.54 -0.09
N ARG A 29 -7.66 4.87 0.26
CA ARG A 29 -8.81 4.59 -0.58
C ARG A 29 -9.09 5.77 -1.51
N ILE A 30 -9.17 5.48 -2.80
CA ILE A 30 -9.52 6.43 -3.85
C ILE A 30 -10.90 6.08 -4.42
N GLU A 31 -11.78 7.08 -4.52
CA GLU A 31 -13.07 6.97 -5.20
C GLU A 31 -13.29 8.19 -6.10
N GLY A 32 -13.63 7.94 -7.36
CA GLY A 32 -13.76 9.01 -8.35
C GLY A 32 -12.50 9.84 -8.57
N GLY A 33 -11.32 9.31 -8.18
CA GLY A 33 -10.04 10.01 -8.29
C GLY A 33 -9.66 10.88 -7.10
N GLU A 34 -10.42 10.85 -6.02
CA GLU A 34 -10.20 11.61 -4.78
C GLU A 34 -9.93 10.66 -3.62
N VAL A 35 -9.13 11.11 -2.64
CA VAL A 35 -8.90 10.36 -1.39
C VAL A 35 -10.15 10.45 -0.52
N VAL A 36 -10.74 9.29 -0.19
CA VAL A 36 -11.95 9.23 0.65
C VAL A 36 -11.71 8.57 2.00
N HIS A 37 -10.61 7.81 2.14
CA HIS A 37 -10.24 7.18 3.41
C HIS A 37 -8.75 6.91 3.45
N GLU A 38 -8.16 7.06 4.64
CA GLU A 38 -6.74 6.82 4.89
C GLU A 38 -6.57 6.02 6.19
N VAL A 39 -5.60 5.10 6.19
CA VAL A 39 -5.15 4.38 7.38
C VAL A 39 -3.65 4.59 7.53
N ASN A 40 -3.23 4.95 8.73
CA ASN A 40 -1.82 5.01 9.14
C ASN A 40 -1.75 4.42 10.56
N GLU A 41 -1.53 3.11 10.64
CA GLU A 41 -1.59 2.39 11.91
C GLU A 41 -0.31 1.61 12.17
N LEU A 42 0.22 1.75 13.37
CA LEU A 42 1.20 0.82 13.89
C LEU A 42 0.51 -0.49 14.31
N VAL A 43 1.18 -1.59 14.08
CA VAL A 43 0.69 -2.93 14.38
C VAL A 43 1.71 -3.65 15.26
N GLN A 44 1.25 -4.31 16.32
CA GLN A 44 2.14 -5.20 17.05
C GLN A 44 2.34 -6.49 16.23
N PRO A 45 3.56 -6.72 15.70
CA PRO A 45 3.83 -7.95 14.95
C PRO A 45 3.89 -9.17 15.89
N PRO A 46 3.77 -10.39 15.37
CA PRO A 46 3.89 -11.60 16.17
C PRO A 46 5.11 -11.59 17.08
N LYS A 47 4.90 -11.82 18.39
CA LYS A 47 5.92 -11.77 19.46
C LYS A 47 6.63 -10.42 19.63
N ASN A 48 6.21 -9.40 18.94
CA ASN A 48 6.86 -8.07 18.89
C ASN A 48 8.38 -8.17 18.58
N GLU A 49 8.76 -9.08 17.67
CA GLU A 49 10.14 -9.42 17.34
C GLU A 49 10.62 -8.66 16.12
N TYR A 50 11.70 -7.89 16.29
CA TYR A 50 12.27 -7.04 15.25
C TYR A 50 13.72 -7.42 14.92
N TYR A 51 14.08 -7.29 13.65
CA TYR A 51 15.47 -7.36 13.20
C TYR A 51 16.04 -5.96 13.00
N ILE A 52 17.31 -5.78 13.41
CA ILE A 52 18.00 -4.49 13.33
C ILE A 52 17.93 -3.90 11.91
N LYS A 53 18.11 -4.72 10.88
CA LYS A 53 18.07 -4.26 9.48
C LYS A 53 16.72 -3.67 9.07
N ASN A 54 15.62 -4.19 9.59
CA ASN A 54 14.29 -3.66 9.34
C ASN A 54 14.11 -2.32 10.07
N ILE A 55 14.55 -2.24 11.33
CA ILE A 55 14.55 -0.99 12.12
C ILE A 55 15.38 0.10 11.42
N GLU A 56 16.53 -0.24 10.87
CA GLU A 56 17.40 0.70 10.14
C GLU A 56 16.70 1.26 8.88
N VAL A 57 15.76 0.52 8.28
CA VAL A 57 15.02 0.94 7.09
C VAL A 57 13.87 1.89 7.46
N HIS A 58 12.96 1.48 8.34
CA HIS A 58 11.72 2.22 8.62
C HIS A 58 11.71 2.95 9.99
N GLY A 59 12.68 2.69 10.86
CA GLY A 59 12.83 3.37 12.15
C GLY A 59 11.91 2.85 13.27
N ILE A 60 10.93 2.00 12.98
CA ILE A 60 9.98 1.47 13.97
C ILE A 60 10.67 0.45 14.84
N ARG A 61 10.48 0.54 16.15
CA ARG A 61 11.12 -0.30 17.17
C ARG A 61 10.08 -1.10 17.97
N PRO A 62 10.49 -2.17 18.67
CA PRO A 62 9.57 -2.92 19.54
C PRO A 62 8.81 -2.08 20.54
N ALA A 63 9.43 -1.00 21.04
CA ALA A 63 8.79 -0.08 21.99
C ALA A 63 7.64 0.72 21.37
N ASP A 64 7.71 1.00 20.07
CA ASP A 64 6.70 1.81 19.36
C ASP A 64 5.41 1.01 19.11
N THR A 65 5.51 -0.31 19.05
CA THR A 65 4.38 -1.23 18.79
C THR A 65 3.97 -2.07 20.00
N LEU A 66 4.54 -1.79 21.18
CA LEU A 66 4.28 -2.58 22.38
C LEU A 66 2.78 -2.60 22.76
N ASP A 67 2.13 -1.46 22.63
CA ASP A 67 0.72 -1.27 22.95
C ASP A 67 -0.16 -1.11 21.70
N ALA A 68 0.41 -1.36 20.51
CA ALA A 68 -0.33 -1.31 19.26
C ALA A 68 -1.26 -2.52 19.11
N PRO A 69 -2.38 -2.39 18.38
CA PRO A 69 -3.28 -3.50 18.11
C PRO A 69 -2.59 -4.60 17.29
N GLY A 70 -3.09 -5.82 17.37
CA GLY A 70 -2.74 -6.89 16.44
C GLY A 70 -3.29 -6.59 15.05
N PHE A 71 -2.72 -7.24 14.02
CA PHE A 71 -3.17 -7.01 12.65
C PHE A 71 -4.63 -7.41 12.41
N ASP A 72 -5.13 -8.43 13.10
CA ASP A 72 -6.54 -8.85 13.04
C ASP A 72 -7.50 -7.72 13.39
N VAL A 73 -7.20 -6.93 14.41
CA VAL A 73 -8.00 -5.75 14.80
C VAL A 73 -7.96 -4.70 13.68
N VAL A 74 -6.76 -4.33 13.21
CA VAL A 74 -6.60 -3.34 12.12
C VAL A 74 -7.28 -3.81 10.84
N TRP A 75 -7.19 -5.10 10.54
CA TRP A 75 -7.85 -5.71 9.40
C TRP A 75 -9.36 -5.51 9.43
N HIS A 76 -10.01 -5.90 10.52
CA HIS A 76 -11.47 -5.83 10.62
C HIS A 76 -12.01 -4.40 10.74
N GLU A 77 -11.32 -3.55 11.47
CA GLU A 77 -11.81 -2.20 11.74
C GLU A 77 -11.52 -1.22 10.61
N HIS A 78 -10.36 -1.37 9.93
CA HIS A 78 -9.85 -0.34 9.04
C HIS A 78 -9.60 -0.77 7.59
N MET A 79 -9.37 -2.07 7.30
CA MET A 79 -8.86 -2.47 6.00
C MET A 79 -9.83 -3.32 5.17
N LYS A 80 -10.46 -4.35 5.78
CA LYS A 80 -11.17 -5.42 5.08
C LYS A 80 -12.10 -4.91 3.99
N ARG A 81 -12.98 -3.98 4.31
CA ARG A 81 -13.98 -3.40 3.38
C ARG A 81 -13.36 -2.67 2.17
N PHE A 82 -12.10 -2.27 2.27
CA PHE A 82 -11.39 -1.55 1.21
C PHE A 82 -10.46 -2.44 0.39
N ILE A 83 -10.34 -3.71 0.77
CA ILE A 83 -9.51 -4.71 0.10
C ILE A 83 -10.37 -5.76 -0.60
N GLU A 84 -11.38 -6.33 0.10
CA GLU A 84 -12.26 -7.36 -0.46
C GLU A 84 -12.98 -6.86 -1.71
N ASP A 85 -12.88 -7.62 -2.82
CA ASP A 85 -13.50 -7.34 -4.12
C ASP A 85 -13.12 -5.98 -4.73
N GLN A 86 -11.96 -5.43 -4.34
CA GLN A 86 -11.46 -4.15 -4.84
C GLN A 86 -10.25 -4.33 -5.75
N VAL A 87 -9.93 -3.26 -6.50
CA VAL A 87 -8.62 -3.09 -7.13
C VAL A 87 -7.65 -2.61 -6.06
N VAL A 88 -6.60 -3.40 -5.80
CA VAL A 88 -5.55 -3.09 -4.82
C VAL A 88 -4.24 -2.82 -5.55
N VAL A 89 -3.62 -1.70 -5.19
CA VAL A 89 -2.41 -1.18 -5.83
C VAL A 89 -1.29 -1.09 -4.82
N ALA A 90 -0.09 -1.53 -5.18
CA ALA A 90 1.12 -1.26 -4.39
C ALA A 90 2.33 -1.00 -5.30
N HIS A 91 3.41 -0.45 -4.72
CA HIS A 91 4.65 -0.23 -5.47
C HIS A 91 5.56 -1.45 -5.45
N SER A 92 5.12 -2.59 -5.43
CA SER A 92 5.67 -3.94 -5.53
C SER A 92 4.62 -4.89 -4.98
N ILE A 93 3.46 -4.92 -5.59
CA ILE A 93 2.27 -5.62 -5.07
C ILE A 93 2.56 -7.06 -4.65
N GLY A 94 3.50 -7.74 -5.30
CA GLY A 94 3.89 -9.09 -4.94
C GLY A 94 4.43 -9.19 -3.50
N PHE A 95 5.12 -8.16 -3.00
CA PHE A 95 5.57 -8.11 -1.61
C PHE A 95 4.39 -7.86 -0.66
N ASP A 96 3.62 -6.81 -0.89
CA ASP A 96 2.53 -6.40 0.00
C ASP A 96 1.41 -7.45 0.05
N ALA A 97 1.01 -7.99 -1.10
CA ALA A 97 0.03 -9.06 -1.16
C ALA A 97 0.51 -10.35 -0.45
N ASN A 98 1.81 -10.66 -0.55
CA ASN A 98 2.41 -11.79 0.18
C ASN A 98 2.39 -11.55 1.70
N CYS A 99 2.76 -10.34 2.15
CA CYS A 99 2.70 -9.98 3.57
C CYS A 99 1.26 -10.06 4.10
N LEU A 100 0.31 -9.49 3.36
CA LEU A 100 -1.11 -9.53 3.73
C LEU A 100 -1.61 -10.97 3.89
N ARG A 101 -1.37 -11.84 2.91
CA ARG A 101 -1.80 -13.24 2.94
C ARG A 101 -1.20 -14.02 4.10
N HIS A 102 0.10 -13.87 4.35
CA HIS A 102 0.76 -14.57 5.46
C HIS A 102 0.31 -14.05 6.82
N THR A 103 0.09 -12.74 6.95
CA THR A 103 -0.38 -12.15 8.19
C THR A 103 -1.82 -12.59 8.50
N LEU A 104 -2.72 -12.57 7.50
CA LEU A 104 -4.07 -13.08 7.68
C LEU A 104 -4.10 -14.56 8.04
N ALA A 105 -3.25 -15.38 7.41
CA ALA A 105 -3.12 -16.80 7.75
C ALA A 105 -2.58 -17.01 9.18
N TRP A 106 -1.72 -16.13 9.69
CA TRP A 106 -1.26 -16.17 11.08
C TRP A 106 -2.39 -16.00 12.10
N TYR A 107 -3.41 -15.20 11.75
CA TYR A 107 -4.58 -14.94 12.57
C TYR A 107 -5.79 -15.82 12.22
N ASP A 108 -5.60 -16.89 11.44
CA ASP A 108 -6.67 -17.79 10.95
C ASP A 108 -7.80 -17.05 10.21
N GLU A 109 -7.49 -15.93 9.58
CA GLU A 109 -8.43 -15.12 8.82
C GLU A 109 -8.66 -15.64 7.40
N VAL A 110 -9.88 -15.42 6.89
CA VAL A 110 -10.24 -15.77 5.51
C VAL A 110 -9.47 -14.86 4.54
N GLN A 111 -8.87 -15.48 3.53
CA GLN A 111 -8.11 -14.76 2.50
C GLN A 111 -9.05 -13.94 1.61
N PRO A 112 -8.82 -12.61 1.47
CA PRO A 112 -9.63 -11.78 0.59
C PRO A 112 -9.34 -12.07 -0.88
N VAL A 113 -10.35 -11.87 -1.71
CA VAL A 113 -10.19 -11.81 -3.16
C VAL A 113 -10.08 -10.34 -3.57
N PHE A 114 -9.07 -9.99 -4.36
CA PHE A 114 -8.89 -8.64 -4.89
C PHE A 114 -8.09 -8.66 -6.19
N GLU A 115 -8.23 -7.60 -6.97
CA GLU A 115 -7.51 -7.43 -8.23
C GLU A 115 -6.20 -6.67 -8.01
N GLU A 116 -5.07 -7.26 -8.32
CA GLU A 116 -3.74 -6.68 -8.08
C GLU A 116 -3.29 -5.73 -9.19
N ARG A 117 -2.72 -4.58 -8.81
CA ARG A 117 -2.02 -3.65 -9.70
C ARG A 117 -0.68 -3.26 -9.10
N CYS A 118 0.33 -3.09 -9.95
CA CYS A 118 1.71 -2.83 -9.53
C CYS A 118 2.26 -1.58 -10.21
N THR A 119 2.47 -0.50 -9.45
CA THR A 119 3.05 0.72 -10.02
C THR A 119 4.52 0.55 -10.40
N LEU A 120 5.28 -0.34 -9.73
CA LEU A 120 6.65 -0.70 -10.14
C LEU A 120 6.66 -1.36 -11.54
N ALA A 121 5.73 -2.26 -11.82
CA ALA A 121 5.61 -2.91 -13.13
C ALA A 121 5.18 -1.92 -14.23
N ILE A 122 4.29 -0.96 -13.90
CA ILE A 122 3.81 0.08 -14.81
C ILE A 122 4.93 1.05 -15.17
N PHE A 123 5.63 1.61 -14.18
CA PHE A 123 6.61 2.68 -14.39
C PHE A 123 8.05 2.20 -14.54
N LYS A 124 8.37 0.96 -14.12
CA LYS A 124 9.68 0.32 -14.18
C LYS A 124 10.79 1.15 -13.50
N ARG A 125 10.46 1.84 -12.42
CA ARG A 125 11.36 2.69 -11.62
C ARG A 125 10.92 2.66 -10.16
N GLY A 126 11.89 2.81 -9.23
CA GLY A 126 11.65 2.86 -7.80
C GLY A 126 10.82 4.07 -7.36
N LEU A 127 10.10 3.92 -6.23
CA LEU A 127 9.16 4.90 -5.70
C LEU A 127 9.81 6.26 -5.46
N ALA A 128 11.00 6.31 -4.83
CA ALA A 128 11.72 7.55 -4.56
C ALA A 128 12.08 8.32 -5.84
N TYR A 129 12.50 7.62 -6.90
CA TYR A 129 12.77 8.26 -8.19
C TYR A 129 11.50 8.85 -8.81
N LEU A 130 10.41 8.09 -8.79
CA LEU A 130 9.14 8.52 -9.37
C LEU A 130 8.54 9.69 -8.59
N SER A 131 8.59 9.63 -7.26
CA SER A 131 8.11 10.71 -6.39
C SER A 131 8.84 12.02 -6.68
N LYS A 132 10.17 11.97 -6.80
CA LYS A 132 10.96 13.14 -7.22
C LYS A 132 10.57 13.63 -8.61
N LYS A 133 10.42 12.72 -9.59
CA LYS A 133 10.07 13.05 -10.99
C LYS A 133 8.71 13.73 -11.10
N TYR A 134 7.71 13.24 -10.36
CA TYR A 134 6.34 13.74 -10.40
C TYR A 134 6.02 14.75 -9.31
N LYS A 135 7.01 15.15 -8.50
CA LYS A 135 6.88 16.10 -7.38
C LYS A 135 5.85 15.64 -6.34
N ILE A 136 5.82 14.34 -6.07
CA ILE A 136 4.99 13.73 -5.04
C ILE A 136 5.77 13.78 -3.71
N PRO A 137 5.20 14.33 -2.62
CA PRO A 137 5.82 14.25 -1.31
C PRO A 137 6.06 12.79 -0.90
N LEU A 138 7.24 12.51 -0.32
CA LEU A 138 7.61 11.16 0.09
C LEU A 138 8.48 11.21 1.36
N ASN A 139 8.03 10.56 2.40
CA ASN A 139 8.84 10.11 3.54
C ASN A 139 9.04 8.60 3.36
N HIS A 140 10.07 8.21 2.57
CA HIS A 140 10.25 6.83 2.15
C HIS A 140 10.49 5.90 3.34
N HIS A 141 9.86 4.71 3.31
CA HIS A 141 9.79 3.75 4.41
C HIS A 141 8.91 4.20 5.59
N ASP A 142 7.95 5.04 5.32
CA ASP A 142 6.75 5.22 6.11
C ASP A 142 5.56 4.69 5.30
N ALA A 143 4.91 3.64 5.77
CA ALA A 143 3.92 2.90 4.98
C ALA A 143 2.77 3.79 4.48
N HIS A 144 2.32 4.76 5.27
CA HIS A 144 1.28 5.69 4.84
C HIS A 144 1.77 6.62 3.72
N SER A 145 2.98 7.18 3.86
CA SER A 145 3.60 8.04 2.85
C SER A 145 3.85 7.28 1.55
N ASP A 146 4.32 6.03 1.63
CA ASP A 146 4.61 5.19 0.46
C ASP A 146 3.31 4.76 -0.24
N ALA A 147 2.24 4.39 0.51
CA ALA A 147 0.91 4.13 -0.04
C ALA A 147 0.30 5.37 -0.73
N MET A 148 0.44 6.56 -0.14
CA MET A 148 -0.03 7.82 -0.73
C MET A 148 0.71 8.13 -2.04
N ALA A 149 2.02 7.98 -2.06
CA ALA A 149 2.81 8.16 -3.28
C ALA A 149 2.42 7.15 -4.36
N CYS A 150 2.21 5.89 -3.98
CA CYS A 150 1.71 4.85 -4.87
C CYS A 150 0.34 5.20 -5.46
N ALA A 151 -0.60 5.67 -4.64
CA ALA A 151 -1.93 6.10 -5.08
C ALA A 151 -1.85 7.23 -6.12
N GLN A 152 -1.05 8.25 -5.85
CA GLN A 152 -0.85 9.38 -6.78
C GLN A 152 -0.21 8.93 -8.11
N LEU A 153 0.76 8.03 -8.07
CA LEU A 153 1.36 7.45 -9.28
C LEU A 153 0.32 6.69 -10.10
N TYR A 154 -0.52 5.88 -9.45
CA TYR A 154 -1.54 5.13 -10.16
C TYR A 154 -2.60 6.03 -10.76
N LEU A 155 -3.01 7.11 -10.08
CA LEU A 155 -3.88 8.16 -10.65
C LEU A 155 -3.26 8.82 -11.89
N ILE A 156 -1.96 9.13 -11.86
CA ILE A 156 -1.25 9.66 -13.03
C ILE A 156 -1.31 8.67 -14.21
N HIS A 157 -1.14 7.38 -13.94
CA HIS A 157 -1.26 6.33 -14.96
C HIS A 157 -2.67 6.28 -15.55
N LEU A 158 -3.70 6.21 -14.72
CA LEU A 158 -5.10 6.15 -15.15
C LEU A 158 -5.50 7.39 -15.97
N ARG A 159 -5.10 8.59 -15.53
CA ARG A 159 -5.35 9.84 -16.27
C ARG A 159 -4.71 9.83 -17.67
N LYS A 160 -3.52 9.24 -17.80
CA LYS A 160 -2.86 9.10 -19.12
C LYS A 160 -3.58 8.11 -20.02
N LEU A 161 -4.12 7.02 -19.47
CA LEU A 161 -4.89 6.05 -20.24
C LEU A 161 -6.22 6.63 -20.76
N ASN A 162 -6.85 7.48 -19.95
CA ASN A 162 -8.15 8.10 -20.27
C ASN A 162 -8.01 9.45 -20.98
N ALA A 163 -6.80 9.95 -21.22
CA ALA A 163 -6.59 11.16 -22.01
C ALA A 163 -7.04 10.91 -23.46
N PRO A 164 -7.81 11.84 -24.07
CA PRO A 164 -8.17 11.71 -25.48
C PRO A 164 -6.89 11.56 -26.31
N LYS A 165 -6.83 10.49 -27.11
CA LYS A 165 -5.75 10.36 -28.09
C LYS A 165 -5.90 11.56 -29.03
N THR A 166 -5.00 12.55 -28.90
CA THR A 166 -4.90 13.64 -29.88
C THR A 166 -4.57 12.98 -31.21
N GLY A 167 -5.61 12.84 -32.04
CA GLY A 167 -5.44 12.35 -33.40
C GLY A 167 -4.44 13.25 -34.10
N SER A 168 -3.51 12.63 -34.80
CA SER A 168 -2.69 13.30 -35.82
C SER A 168 -3.62 13.96 -36.82
N LEU A 169 -3.84 15.27 -36.67
CA LEU A 169 -4.41 16.12 -37.70
C LEU A 169 -3.29 16.53 -38.65
N PHE A 170 -2.71 15.57 -39.33
CA PHE A 170 -1.91 15.85 -40.53
C PHE A 170 -1.97 14.61 -41.45
N GLU A 171 -2.99 14.56 -42.30
CA GLU A 171 -2.86 14.10 -43.69
C GLU A 171 -2.84 15.33 -44.60
#